data_e238274778ad2601249d46a4ec31acaf
#
_entry.id   e238274778ad2601249d46a4ec31acaf
#
_cell.length_a   1.000
_cell.length_b   1.000
_cell.length_c   1.000
_cell.angle_alpha   90.00
_cell.angle_beta   90.00
_cell.angle_gamma   90.00
#
_symmetry.space_group_name_H-M   'P 1'
#
loop_
_entity.id
_entity.type
_entity.pdbx_description
1 polymer ?
#
loop_
_entity_poly.entity_id
_entity_poly.type
_entity_poly.pdbx_seq_one_letter_code
_entity_poly.pdbx_strand_id
1 'polypeptide(L)'
;MTVVEKVKFEVVANNAKPDDTPAWQSSKSYSPDDRVLFEGKIYVCAVANTNKKPDVSINEWSEMGNPNPTKFMDKYINTQTKSGDGNLEITIDVKDSFVNSFAMFNVDASRITVYDQNNEIIAQKSMTVRDTVTNWWQYFYGGSFSFRNDAWYIGDIDYKGKIKFVLEPNDKGANLGHLIVGKKIFLGWTQAEFAVKNIDYSKIVENPWGGVYIREGQTAKYADVSITMKTSQLDFNRKVLARVGKPTLFIGHEKQSGFESLTIFGFHDDLEIRSTGAEYSETKLSIKGVI
;
A
#
# COMPACT_ATOMS: atom_id res chain seq x y z
N MET A 1 11.94 -13.05 -7.71
CA MET A 1 10.75 -12.16 -7.80
C MET A 1 9.52 -12.90 -7.34
N THR A 2 8.83 -12.31 -6.40
CA THR A 2 7.57 -12.80 -5.85
C THR A 2 6.48 -11.76 -6.07
N VAL A 3 5.30 -12.21 -6.42
CA VAL A 3 4.11 -11.36 -6.53
C VAL A 3 3.08 -11.80 -5.48
N VAL A 4 2.33 -10.86 -4.93
CA VAL A 4 1.28 -11.16 -3.96
C VAL A 4 -0.09 -11.01 -4.61
N GLU A 5 -0.78 -12.13 -4.78
CA GLU A 5 -2.17 -12.15 -5.22
C GLU A 5 -3.07 -11.70 -4.07
N LYS A 6 -3.74 -10.56 -4.24
CA LYS A 6 -4.60 -9.99 -3.20
C LYS A 6 -5.81 -10.87 -2.92
N VAL A 7 -6.11 -11.04 -1.66
CA VAL A 7 -7.33 -11.69 -1.16
C VAL A 7 -8.28 -10.62 -0.61
N LYS A 8 -9.56 -10.76 -0.89
CA LYS A 8 -10.60 -9.92 -0.29
C LYS A 8 -10.79 -10.30 1.17
N PHE A 9 -10.94 -9.32 2.02
CA PHE A 9 -11.19 -9.50 3.45
C PHE A 9 -12.28 -8.55 3.93
N GLU A 10 -12.85 -8.84 5.09
CA GLU A 10 -13.79 -7.98 5.79
C GLU A 10 -13.15 -7.46 7.08
N VAL A 11 -13.47 -6.23 7.44
CA VAL A 11 -13.03 -5.65 8.72
C VAL A 11 -14.02 -6.08 9.80
N VAL A 12 -13.52 -6.84 10.78
CA VAL A 12 -14.31 -7.35 11.91
C VAL A 12 -14.30 -6.38 13.08
N ALA A 13 -13.14 -5.81 13.38
CA ALA A 13 -12.96 -4.84 14.45
C ALA A 13 -11.89 -3.83 14.07
N ASN A 14 -12.10 -2.59 14.51
CA ASN A 14 -11.17 -1.48 14.28
C ASN A 14 -11.36 -0.45 15.39
N ASN A 15 -10.28 0.01 16.00
CA ASN A 15 -10.30 1.05 17.02
C ASN A 15 -9.91 2.44 16.50
N ALA A 16 -9.82 2.61 15.17
CA ALA A 16 -9.53 3.91 14.58
C ALA A 16 -10.60 4.94 14.96
N LYS A 17 -10.18 6.18 15.13
CA LYS A 17 -11.09 7.29 15.44
C LYS A 17 -12.17 7.41 14.35
N PRO A 18 -13.46 7.38 14.69
CA PRO A 18 -14.52 7.59 13.72
C PRO A 18 -14.45 9.01 13.13
N ASP A 19 -14.94 9.17 11.91
CA ASP A 19 -15.13 10.48 11.31
C ASP A 19 -16.43 11.13 11.83
N ASP A 20 -16.39 12.43 12.06
CA ASP A 20 -17.57 13.22 12.46
C ASP A 20 -18.45 13.63 11.26
N THR A 21 -18.21 13.04 10.07
CA THR A 21 -18.94 13.36 8.84
C THR A 21 -20.39 12.88 8.93
N PRO A 22 -21.40 13.78 8.80
CA PRO A 22 -22.80 13.40 8.91
C PRO A 22 -23.25 12.53 7.75
N ALA A 23 -24.21 11.64 8.00
CA ALA A 23 -24.84 10.85 6.95
C ALA A 23 -25.64 11.75 5.99
N TRP A 24 -25.62 11.39 4.70
CA TRP A 24 -26.44 12.06 3.69
C TRP A 24 -27.94 11.90 3.98
N GLN A 25 -28.70 12.98 3.74
CA GLN A 25 -30.17 12.99 3.92
C GLN A 25 -30.85 13.62 2.71
N SER A 26 -31.86 12.97 2.19
CA SER A 26 -32.61 13.42 1.00
C SER A 26 -33.34 14.75 1.19
N SER A 27 -33.76 15.06 2.42
CA SER A 27 -34.50 16.30 2.75
C SER A 27 -33.62 17.51 3.02
N LYS A 28 -32.28 17.32 3.12
CA LYS A 28 -31.35 18.38 3.44
C LYS A 28 -30.83 19.05 2.18
N SER A 29 -30.72 20.39 2.22
CA SER A 29 -30.00 21.17 1.21
C SER A 29 -28.53 21.22 1.56
N TYR A 30 -27.67 21.03 0.56
CA TYR A 30 -26.22 21.02 0.68
C TYR A 30 -25.62 22.18 -0.10
N SER A 31 -24.64 22.81 0.50
CA SER A 31 -23.83 23.87 -0.10
C SER A 31 -22.48 23.33 -0.59
N PRO A 32 -21.78 24.00 -1.50
CA PRO A 32 -20.41 23.64 -1.87
C PRO A 32 -19.54 23.47 -0.61
N ASP A 33 -18.64 22.48 -0.63
CA ASP A 33 -17.76 22.05 0.44
C ASP A 33 -18.42 21.28 1.61
N ASP A 34 -19.76 21.13 1.63
CA ASP A 34 -20.42 20.25 2.58
C ASP A 34 -19.97 18.80 2.37
N ARG A 35 -19.64 18.11 3.49
CA ARG A 35 -19.22 16.70 3.47
C ARG A 35 -20.31 15.80 4.00
N VAL A 36 -20.49 14.65 3.34
CA VAL A 36 -21.47 13.67 3.75
C VAL A 36 -20.93 12.24 3.63
N LEU A 37 -21.39 11.37 4.52
CA LEU A 37 -21.14 9.94 4.44
C LEU A 37 -22.33 9.28 3.71
N PHE A 38 -22.03 8.57 2.63
CA PHE A 38 -23.03 7.80 1.88
C PHE A 38 -22.44 6.47 1.43
N GLU A 39 -23.10 5.36 1.73
CA GLU A 39 -22.67 3.99 1.39
C GLU A 39 -21.20 3.69 1.75
N GLY A 40 -20.76 4.14 2.94
CA GLY A 40 -19.39 3.90 3.43
C GLY A 40 -18.30 4.73 2.77
N LYS A 41 -18.66 5.76 2.00
CA LYS A 41 -17.73 6.70 1.38
C LYS A 41 -18.06 8.14 1.76
N ILE A 42 -17.04 8.98 1.76
CA ILE A 42 -17.17 10.42 1.98
C ILE A 42 -17.27 11.12 0.62
N TYR A 43 -18.27 11.98 0.50
CA TYR A 43 -18.49 12.84 -0.65
C TYR A 43 -18.46 14.30 -0.22
N VAL A 44 -17.96 15.15 -1.11
CA VAL A 44 -18.00 16.60 -0.98
C VAL A 44 -18.95 17.17 -2.02
N CYS A 45 -19.82 18.07 -1.59
CA CYS A 45 -20.71 18.81 -2.46
C CYS A 45 -19.89 19.78 -3.33
N ALA A 46 -19.95 19.62 -4.64
CA ALA A 46 -19.29 20.52 -5.60
C ALA A 46 -20.24 21.64 -6.04
N VAL A 47 -21.53 21.34 -6.17
CA VAL A 47 -22.57 22.31 -6.58
C VAL A 47 -23.75 22.16 -5.64
N ALA A 48 -24.27 23.31 -5.16
CA ALA A 48 -25.41 23.35 -4.25
C ALA A 48 -26.58 22.52 -4.77
N ASN A 49 -27.09 21.63 -3.93
CA ASN A 49 -28.15 20.69 -4.35
C ASN A 49 -29.06 20.27 -3.19
N THR A 50 -30.19 19.67 -3.55
CA THR A 50 -31.10 19.04 -2.61
C THR A 50 -31.62 17.74 -3.24
N ASN A 51 -31.72 16.68 -2.45
CA ASN A 51 -32.21 15.37 -2.89
C ASN A 51 -31.41 14.72 -4.06
N LYS A 52 -30.13 15.07 -4.21
CA LYS A 52 -29.22 14.44 -5.19
C LYS A 52 -28.38 13.41 -4.48
N LYS A 53 -28.51 12.12 -4.86
CA LYS A 53 -27.72 11.04 -4.28
C LYS A 53 -26.24 11.17 -4.69
N PRO A 54 -25.29 11.06 -3.75
CA PRO A 54 -23.86 11.23 -4.02
C PRO A 54 -23.26 10.24 -5.01
N ASP A 55 -23.75 9.00 -5.05
CA ASP A 55 -23.23 7.91 -5.90
C ASP A 55 -23.57 8.07 -7.40
N VAL A 56 -24.67 8.72 -7.71
CA VAL A 56 -25.18 8.90 -9.09
C VAL A 56 -25.00 10.31 -9.63
N SER A 57 -24.92 11.32 -8.76
CA SER A 57 -24.92 12.74 -9.14
C SER A 57 -23.47 13.26 -9.17
N ILE A 58 -22.68 12.80 -10.14
CA ILE A 58 -21.25 13.09 -10.26
C ILE A 58 -20.90 14.56 -10.54
N ASN A 59 -21.85 15.36 -11.02
CA ASN A 59 -21.66 16.79 -11.26
C ASN A 59 -21.81 17.60 -9.97
N GLU A 60 -22.66 17.13 -9.05
CA GLU A 60 -22.96 17.79 -7.79
C GLU A 60 -22.08 17.27 -6.63
N TRP A 61 -21.58 16.04 -6.75
CA TRP A 61 -20.80 15.40 -5.70
C TRP A 61 -19.46 14.87 -6.22
N SER A 62 -18.42 15.04 -5.42
CA SER A 62 -17.10 14.48 -5.66
C SER A 62 -16.75 13.45 -4.58
N GLU A 63 -16.37 12.24 -4.97
CA GLU A 63 -15.90 11.19 -4.04
C GLU A 63 -14.52 11.58 -3.46
N MET A 64 -14.42 11.60 -2.13
CA MET A 64 -13.18 11.90 -1.39
C MET A 64 -12.45 10.64 -0.92
N GLY A 65 -13.12 9.49 -0.94
CA GLY A 65 -12.58 8.21 -0.45
C GLY A 65 -13.35 7.66 0.75
N ASN A 66 -12.70 6.77 1.48
CA ASN A 66 -13.33 6.09 2.63
C ASN A 66 -13.23 6.95 3.91
N PRO A 67 -14.13 6.75 4.89
CA PRO A 67 -14.00 7.31 6.23
C PRO A 67 -12.78 6.78 6.96
N ASN A 68 -12.31 7.49 7.99
CA ASN A 68 -11.08 7.18 8.70
C ASN A 68 -10.93 5.69 9.10
N PRO A 69 -11.94 5.00 9.62
CA PRO A 69 -11.78 3.59 9.98
C PRO A 69 -11.47 2.64 8.82
N THR A 70 -11.73 3.02 7.58
CA THR A 70 -11.58 2.17 6.39
C THR A 70 -10.69 2.78 5.31
N LYS A 71 -9.99 3.89 5.58
CA LYS A 71 -9.06 4.52 4.63
C LYS A 71 -7.96 3.57 4.15
N PHE A 72 -7.46 2.71 5.02
CA PHE A 72 -6.43 1.72 4.66
C PHE A 72 -6.87 0.71 3.58
N MET A 73 -8.16 0.71 3.20
CA MET A 73 -8.73 -0.14 2.15
C MET A 73 -9.09 0.65 0.88
N ASP A 74 -8.97 1.97 0.89
CA ASP A 74 -9.33 2.78 -0.26
C ASP A 74 -8.31 2.66 -1.41
N LYS A 75 -8.57 3.36 -2.50
CA LYS A 75 -7.70 3.39 -3.70
C LYS A 75 -6.53 4.37 -3.58
N TYR A 76 -6.49 5.16 -2.51
CA TYR A 76 -5.48 6.21 -2.29
C TYR A 76 -4.44 5.75 -1.27
N ILE A 77 -3.18 5.66 -1.68
CA ILE A 77 -2.09 5.22 -0.79
C ILE A 77 -1.61 6.35 0.12
N ASN A 78 -1.80 7.59 -0.30
CA ASN A 78 -1.39 8.78 0.43
C ASN A 78 -2.34 9.18 1.57
N THR A 79 -3.50 8.56 1.68
CA THR A 79 -4.42 8.72 2.82
C THR A 79 -4.09 7.73 3.91
N GLN A 80 -4.34 8.07 5.16
CA GLN A 80 -4.07 7.19 6.30
C GLN A 80 -5.30 7.05 7.19
N THR A 81 -5.54 5.83 7.66
CA THR A 81 -6.36 5.54 8.82
C THR A 81 -5.56 5.94 10.05
N LYS A 82 -6.13 6.80 10.89
CA LYS A 82 -5.48 7.32 12.09
C LYS A 82 -6.08 6.68 13.33
N SER A 83 -5.22 6.24 14.25
CA SER A 83 -5.69 5.94 15.61
C SER A 83 -6.15 7.24 16.28
N GLY A 84 -6.96 7.12 17.33
CA GLY A 84 -7.18 8.24 18.24
C GLY A 84 -5.93 8.46 19.09
N ASP A 85 -5.92 7.83 20.24
CA ASP A 85 -4.77 7.79 21.15
C ASP A 85 -4.31 6.34 21.32
N GLY A 86 -2.99 6.11 21.26
CA GLY A 86 -2.39 4.80 21.46
C GLY A 86 -2.29 3.93 20.21
N ASN A 87 -2.34 2.63 20.38
CA ASN A 87 -2.15 1.65 19.31
C ASN A 87 -3.32 1.69 18.31
N LEU A 88 -3.02 1.45 17.04
CA LEU A 88 -4.02 1.15 16.03
C LEU A 88 -4.19 -0.38 15.95
N GLU A 89 -5.38 -0.86 16.24
CA GLU A 89 -5.72 -2.28 16.20
C GLU A 89 -6.78 -2.52 15.12
N ILE A 90 -6.46 -3.38 14.17
CA ILE A 90 -7.35 -3.74 13.06
C ILE A 90 -7.45 -5.26 13.01
N THR A 91 -8.65 -5.79 13.10
CA THR A 91 -8.92 -7.22 12.91
C THR A 91 -9.70 -7.42 11.62
N ILE A 92 -9.15 -8.23 10.75
CA ILE A 92 -9.78 -8.62 9.48
C ILE A 92 -10.16 -10.09 9.50
N ASP A 93 -11.09 -10.48 8.62
CA ASP A 93 -11.44 -11.87 8.37
C ASP A 93 -11.28 -12.16 6.87
N VAL A 94 -10.41 -13.11 6.54
CA VAL A 94 -10.17 -13.57 5.17
C VAL A 94 -11.11 -14.72 4.78
N LYS A 95 -12.03 -15.09 5.66
CA LYS A 95 -13.05 -16.15 5.48
C LYS A 95 -12.40 -17.47 5.05
N ASP A 96 -12.82 -17.99 3.90
CA ASP A 96 -12.35 -19.28 3.37
C ASP A 96 -11.06 -19.20 2.57
N SER A 97 -10.50 -18.01 2.42
CA SER A 97 -9.25 -17.82 1.70
C SER A 97 -8.04 -18.12 2.59
N PHE A 98 -6.97 -18.61 1.96
CA PHE A 98 -5.67 -18.77 2.61
C PHE A 98 -4.75 -17.62 2.25
N VAL A 99 -4.05 -17.09 3.24
CA VAL A 99 -3.12 -15.97 3.10
C VAL A 99 -1.81 -16.26 3.83
N ASN A 100 -0.70 -15.83 3.26
CA ASN A 100 0.63 -15.97 3.84
C ASN A 100 1.51 -14.74 3.67
N SER A 101 0.94 -13.67 3.12
CA SER A 101 1.67 -12.45 2.83
C SER A 101 0.86 -11.23 3.24
N PHE A 102 1.52 -10.31 3.93
CA PHE A 102 0.95 -9.04 4.39
C PHE A 102 1.88 -7.91 4.00
N ALA A 103 1.34 -6.82 3.51
CA ALA A 103 2.11 -5.60 3.27
C ALA A 103 1.31 -4.37 3.70
N MET A 104 2.02 -3.42 4.25
CA MET A 104 1.51 -2.15 4.73
C MET A 104 2.34 -1.03 4.14
N PHE A 105 1.69 -0.04 3.59
CA PHE A 105 2.31 1.12 2.97
C PHE A 105 1.83 2.39 3.63
N ASN A 106 2.69 3.40 3.62
CA ASN A 106 2.44 4.69 4.25
C ASN A 106 2.05 4.52 5.73
N VAL A 107 2.95 3.89 6.50
CA VAL A 107 2.75 3.54 7.90
C VAL A 107 3.50 4.52 8.79
N ASP A 108 2.83 5.07 9.79
CA ASP A 108 3.46 5.71 10.93
C ASP A 108 3.28 4.79 12.14
N ALA A 109 4.35 4.14 12.55
CA ALA A 109 4.38 3.27 13.72
C ALA A 109 5.82 3.07 14.21
N SER A 110 6.00 2.72 15.47
CA SER A 110 7.28 2.27 16.04
C SER A 110 7.49 0.77 15.85
N ARG A 111 6.40 0.00 15.94
CA ARG A 111 6.38 -1.45 15.78
C ARG A 111 5.06 -1.92 15.18
N ILE A 112 5.12 -2.98 14.39
CA ILE A 112 3.97 -3.69 13.86
C ILE A 112 4.01 -5.13 14.37
N THR A 113 2.90 -5.62 14.89
CA THR A 113 2.74 -7.03 15.29
C THR A 113 1.48 -7.58 14.64
N VAL A 114 1.59 -8.76 14.05
CA VAL A 114 0.49 -9.46 13.38
C VAL A 114 0.21 -10.75 14.15
N TYR A 115 -1.06 -10.96 14.50
CA TYR A 115 -1.52 -12.14 15.24
C TYR A 115 -2.49 -12.95 14.40
N ASP A 116 -2.48 -14.25 14.60
CA ASP A 116 -3.48 -15.17 14.06
C ASP A 116 -4.78 -15.16 14.90
N GLN A 117 -5.72 -16.01 14.52
CA GLN A 117 -7.00 -16.17 15.24
C GLN A 117 -6.85 -16.72 16.66
N ASN A 118 -5.73 -17.34 17.00
CA ASN A 118 -5.41 -17.91 18.33
C ASN A 118 -4.60 -16.92 19.18
N ASN A 119 -4.38 -15.69 18.70
CA ASN A 119 -3.48 -14.68 19.29
C ASN A 119 -2.00 -15.11 19.30
N GLU A 120 -1.58 -16.01 18.42
CA GLU A 120 -0.17 -16.32 18.21
C GLU A 120 0.45 -15.30 17.26
N ILE A 121 1.71 -14.94 17.51
CA ILE A 121 2.42 -13.95 16.68
C ILE A 121 2.82 -14.58 15.36
N ILE A 122 2.23 -14.13 14.26
CA ILE A 122 2.63 -14.45 12.90
C ILE A 122 3.92 -13.73 12.51
N ALA A 123 3.95 -12.42 12.79
CA ALA A 123 5.06 -11.56 12.42
C ALA A 123 5.18 -10.37 13.37
N GLN A 124 6.42 -9.95 13.62
CA GLN A 124 6.70 -8.72 14.35
C GLN A 124 7.82 -7.96 13.65
N LYS A 125 7.65 -6.67 13.41
CA LYS A 125 8.64 -5.83 12.74
C LYS A 125 8.78 -4.49 13.45
N SER A 126 10.03 -4.14 13.82
CA SER A 126 10.37 -2.77 14.24
C SER A 126 10.45 -1.87 13.02
N MET A 127 9.81 -0.72 13.10
CA MET A 127 9.82 0.29 12.05
C MET A 127 10.96 1.31 12.21
N THR A 128 11.67 1.27 13.34
CA THR A 128 12.81 2.17 13.60
C THR A 128 13.98 1.84 12.68
N VAL A 129 14.49 2.84 11.98
CA VAL A 129 15.69 2.74 11.15
C VAL A 129 16.90 3.16 11.98
N ARG A 130 17.89 2.27 12.10
CA ARG A 130 19.14 2.53 12.79
C ARG A 130 20.33 2.62 11.82
N ASP A 131 20.10 2.49 10.54
CA ASP A 131 21.13 2.38 9.50
C ASP A 131 21.96 3.68 9.34
N THR A 132 21.48 4.79 9.88
CA THR A 132 22.18 6.07 9.90
C THR A 132 23.15 6.22 11.07
N VAL A 133 23.12 5.29 12.05
CA VAL A 133 23.98 5.35 13.25
C VAL A 133 25.26 4.57 12.98
N THR A 134 26.35 5.26 12.70
CA THR A 134 27.65 4.66 12.40
C THR A 134 28.62 4.67 13.59
N ASN A 135 28.35 5.42 14.64
CA ASN A 135 29.20 5.52 15.83
C ASN A 135 28.41 5.79 17.11
N TRP A 136 29.06 5.58 18.28
CA TRP A 136 28.47 5.75 19.60
C TRP A 136 28.00 7.18 19.88
N TRP A 137 28.67 8.19 19.34
CA TRP A 137 28.28 9.57 19.48
C TRP A 137 26.93 9.84 18.79
N GLN A 138 26.75 9.35 17.57
CA GLN A 138 25.49 9.44 16.85
C GLN A 138 24.37 8.65 17.55
N TYR A 139 24.72 7.52 18.18
CA TYR A 139 23.74 6.73 18.94
C TYR A 139 23.21 7.49 20.18
N PHE A 140 24.07 8.19 20.91
CA PHE A 140 23.67 8.88 22.14
C PHE A 140 23.26 10.34 21.93
N TYR A 141 23.81 11.03 20.92
CA TYR A 141 23.65 12.46 20.74
C TYR A 141 23.20 12.86 19.33
N GLY A 142 23.17 11.93 18.39
CA GLY A 142 22.79 12.18 17.02
C GLY A 142 21.28 12.05 16.84
N GLY A 143 20.58 13.13 16.77
CA GLY A 143 19.25 13.38 16.23
C GLY A 143 18.17 12.30 16.33
N SER A 144 17.00 12.63 15.87
CA SER A 144 15.81 11.77 15.86
C SER A 144 16.02 10.50 15.04
N PHE A 145 15.56 9.38 15.57
CA PHE A 145 15.45 8.13 14.81
C PHE A 145 14.51 8.34 13.61
N SER A 146 14.86 7.79 12.46
CA SER A 146 13.94 7.70 11.33
C SER A 146 13.13 6.42 11.40
N PHE A 147 11.93 6.46 10.81
CA PHE A 147 11.04 5.32 10.75
C PHE A 147 10.82 4.91 9.30
N ARG A 148 10.71 3.60 9.07
CA ARG A 148 10.27 3.07 7.78
C ARG A 148 8.79 3.34 7.61
N ASN A 149 8.39 3.66 6.39
CA ASN A 149 6.97 3.90 6.06
C ASN A 149 6.31 2.68 5.44
N ASP A 150 7.10 1.64 5.12
CA ASP A 150 6.60 0.43 4.48
C ASP A 150 7.04 -0.81 5.27
N ALA A 151 6.14 -1.77 5.40
CA ALA A 151 6.42 -3.06 6.01
C ALA A 151 5.78 -4.18 5.22
N TRP A 152 6.48 -5.30 5.10
CA TRP A 152 5.92 -6.51 4.50
C TRP A 152 6.39 -7.74 5.26
N TYR A 153 5.58 -8.76 5.19
CA TYR A 153 5.87 -10.11 5.65
C TYR A 153 5.46 -11.11 4.58
N ILE A 154 6.34 -12.06 4.31
CA ILE A 154 6.09 -13.17 3.41
C ILE A 154 6.44 -14.46 4.15
N GLY A 155 5.40 -15.23 4.44
CA GLY A 155 5.51 -16.50 5.13
C GLY A 155 5.45 -17.70 4.20
N ASP A 156 5.82 -18.84 4.76
CA ASP A 156 5.65 -20.15 4.12
C ASP A 156 4.42 -20.89 4.65
N ILE A 157 3.81 -20.37 5.74
CA ILE A 157 2.63 -20.94 6.39
C ILE A 157 1.40 -20.16 5.92
N ASP A 158 0.38 -20.89 5.51
CA ASP A 158 -0.91 -20.33 5.13
C ASP A 158 -1.80 -20.16 6.37
N TYR A 159 -2.36 -18.95 6.54
CA TYR A 159 -3.30 -18.59 7.59
C TYR A 159 -4.70 -18.43 7.02
N LYS A 160 -5.72 -18.73 7.84
CA LYS A 160 -7.15 -18.63 7.50
C LYS A 160 -7.92 -17.96 8.64
N GLY A 161 -9.05 -17.34 8.33
CA GLY A 161 -9.93 -16.73 9.32
C GLY A 161 -9.47 -15.36 9.78
N LYS A 162 -9.52 -15.12 11.10
CA LYS A 162 -9.27 -13.79 11.66
C LYS A 162 -7.77 -13.52 11.83
N ILE A 163 -7.34 -12.35 11.40
CA ILE A 163 -5.96 -11.86 11.55
C ILE A 163 -6.03 -10.47 12.17
N LYS A 164 -5.25 -10.25 13.24
CA LYS A 164 -5.20 -8.99 13.96
C LYS A 164 -3.87 -8.29 13.71
N PHE A 165 -3.93 -7.04 13.32
CA PHE A 165 -2.80 -6.15 13.15
C PHE A 165 -2.78 -5.14 14.29
N VAL A 166 -1.64 -4.99 14.95
CA VAL A 166 -1.41 -4.02 16.02
C VAL A 166 -0.23 -3.15 15.63
N LEU A 167 -0.46 -1.84 15.52
CA LEU A 167 0.53 -0.84 15.24
C LEU A 167 0.76 -0.02 16.52
N GLU A 168 1.98 -0.03 17.05
CA GLU A 168 2.37 0.80 18.18
C GLU A 168 2.75 2.20 17.70
N PRO A 169 2.36 3.28 18.40
CA PRO A 169 2.60 4.64 17.94
C PRO A 169 4.10 4.99 17.91
N ASN A 170 4.44 5.88 17.00
CA ASN A 170 5.67 6.67 16.98
C ASN A 170 5.34 8.14 17.30
N ASP A 171 6.27 9.06 17.02
CA ASP A 171 6.10 10.50 17.26
C ASP A 171 4.92 11.11 16.46
N LYS A 172 4.49 10.46 15.37
CA LYS A 172 3.36 10.88 14.53
C LYS A 172 2.05 10.14 14.86
N GLY A 173 2.07 9.23 15.82
CA GLY A 173 0.96 8.36 16.17
C GLY A 173 1.05 6.98 15.55
N ALA A 174 -0.06 6.23 15.56
CA ALA A 174 -0.18 4.94 14.89
C ALA A 174 -1.15 5.09 13.72
N ASN A 175 -0.61 5.15 12.50
CA ASN A 175 -1.39 5.40 11.28
C ASN A 175 -1.06 4.35 10.21
N LEU A 176 -2.04 4.03 9.37
CA LEU A 176 -1.92 3.04 8.30
C LEU A 176 -2.53 3.57 7.01
N GLY A 177 -1.72 3.69 5.94
CA GLY A 177 -2.19 4.15 4.63
C GLY A 177 -2.87 3.03 3.85
N HIS A 178 -2.19 1.92 3.58
CA HIS A 178 -2.78 0.85 2.79
C HIS A 178 -2.37 -0.53 3.30
N LEU A 179 -3.34 -1.44 3.40
CA LEU A 179 -3.15 -2.83 3.81
C LEU A 179 -3.37 -3.78 2.64
N ILE A 180 -2.38 -4.61 2.37
CA ILE A 180 -2.47 -5.69 1.39
C ILE A 180 -2.36 -7.01 2.14
N VAL A 181 -3.31 -7.88 1.88
CA VAL A 181 -3.35 -9.24 2.38
C VAL A 181 -3.49 -10.18 1.21
N GLY A 182 -2.66 -11.21 1.15
CA GLY A 182 -2.71 -12.08 0.00
C GLY A 182 -1.88 -13.34 0.11
N LYS A 183 -1.78 -14.03 -1.03
CA LYS A 183 -0.97 -15.23 -1.20
C LYS A 183 0.21 -14.95 -2.10
N LYS A 184 1.40 -15.34 -1.65
CA LYS A 184 2.61 -15.23 -2.46
C LYS A 184 2.59 -16.20 -3.63
N ILE A 185 3.09 -15.74 -4.76
CA ILE A 185 3.35 -16.55 -5.94
C ILE A 185 4.77 -16.25 -6.38
N PHE A 186 5.61 -17.28 -6.40
CA PHE A 186 6.98 -17.14 -6.87
C PHE A 186 7.02 -17.21 -8.39
N LEU A 187 7.52 -16.16 -9.04
CA LEU A 187 7.63 -16.07 -10.50
C LEU A 187 8.96 -16.60 -11.02
N GLY A 188 10.03 -16.49 -10.24
CA GLY A 188 11.38 -16.85 -10.64
C GLY A 188 12.44 -16.08 -9.87
N TRP A 189 13.69 -16.32 -10.20
CA TRP A 189 14.83 -15.68 -9.55
C TRP A 189 15.11 -14.32 -10.22
N THR A 190 15.17 -13.27 -9.42
CA THR A 190 15.60 -11.96 -9.87
C THR A 190 17.07 -11.98 -10.19
N GLN A 191 17.45 -11.52 -11.38
CA GLN A 191 18.85 -11.38 -11.76
C GLN A 191 19.50 -10.22 -10.99
N ALA A 192 20.83 -10.26 -10.87
CA ALA A 192 21.58 -9.22 -10.17
C ALA A 192 21.55 -7.87 -10.90
N GLU A 193 21.30 -7.87 -12.21
CA GLU A 193 21.17 -6.67 -13.00
C GLU A 193 19.71 -6.18 -12.99
N PHE A 194 19.49 -5.09 -12.27
CA PHE A 194 18.20 -4.40 -12.19
C PHE A 194 18.40 -2.88 -12.12
N ALA A 195 17.43 -2.12 -12.57
CA ALA A 195 17.41 -0.67 -12.44
C ALA A 195 16.23 -0.23 -11.60
N VAL A 196 16.49 0.61 -10.60
CA VAL A 196 15.44 1.29 -9.81
C VAL A 196 15.56 2.78 -10.05
N LYS A 197 14.45 3.42 -10.40
CA LYS A 197 14.36 4.86 -10.65
C LYS A 197 13.26 5.47 -9.79
N ASN A 198 13.46 6.69 -9.37
CA ASN A 198 12.40 7.51 -8.79
C ASN A 198 11.91 8.49 -9.86
N ILE A 199 10.62 8.46 -10.14
CA ILE A 199 9.97 9.40 -11.05
C ILE A 199 9.36 10.49 -10.17
N ASP A 200 9.88 11.70 -10.28
CA ASP A 200 9.35 12.88 -9.61
C ASP A 200 8.32 13.57 -10.51
N TYR A 201 7.11 13.77 -10.01
CA TYR A 201 6.03 14.45 -10.71
C TYR A 201 5.96 15.95 -10.39
N SER A 202 6.97 16.50 -9.71
CA SER A 202 7.11 17.94 -9.50
C SER A 202 7.20 18.68 -10.84
N LYS A 203 6.58 19.84 -10.93
CA LYS A 203 6.57 20.68 -12.13
C LYS A 203 7.13 22.05 -11.83
N ILE A 204 8.01 22.51 -12.70
CA ILE A 204 8.45 23.90 -12.75
C ILE A 204 7.43 24.67 -13.61
N VAL A 205 6.86 25.70 -13.06
CA VAL A 205 5.89 26.57 -13.76
C VAL A 205 6.49 27.96 -13.85
N GLU A 206 6.66 28.44 -15.10
CA GLU A 206 7.16 29.76 -15.41
C GLU A 206 5.99 30.73 -15.64
N ASN A 207 6.05 31.91 -15.06
CA ASN A 207 5.10 32.96 -15.35
C ASN A 207 5.56 33.83 -16.54
N PRO A 208 4.68 34.59 -17.19
CA PRO A 208 5.02 35.41 -18.37
C PRO A 208 6.12 36.43 -18.16
N TRP A 209 6.47 36.75 -16.92
CA TRP A 209 7.50 37.75 -16.54
C TRP A 209 8.82 37.10 -16.11
N GLY A 210 9.01 35.78 -16.37
CA GLY A 210 10.24 35.07 -16.05
C GLY A 210 10.38 34.63 -14.59
N GLY A 211 9.35 34.81 -13.76
CA GLY A 211 9.31 34.23 -12.43
C GLY A 211 9.03 32.73 -12.49
N VAL A 212 9.75 31.97 -11.68
CA VAL A 212 9.63 30.50 -11.62
C VAL A 212 9.09 30.10 -10.26
N TYR A 213 8.08 29.23 -10.22
CA TYR A 213 7.65 28.56 -9.00
C TYR A 213 7.60 27.05 -9.21
N ILE A 214 7.93 26.31 -8.14
CA ILE A 214 7.93 24.85 -8.15
C ILE A 214 6.59 24.39 -7.58
N ARG A 215 5.87 23.59 -8.36
CA ARG A 215 4.73 22.83 -7.86
C ARG A 215 5.23 21.45 -7.47
N GLU A 216 5.37 21.21 -6.19
CA GLU A 216 5.80 19.94 -5.65
C GLU A 216 4.82 18.83 -6.05
N GLY A 217 5.35 17.77 -6.60
CA GLY A 217 4.65 16.53 -6.96
C GLY A 217 5.08 15.39 -6.05
N GLN A 218 4.39 14.28 -6.15
CA GLN A 218 4.77 13.06 -5.47
C GLN A 218 5.79 12.28 -6.30
N THR A 219 6.58 11.42 -5.64
CA THR A 219 7.59 10.59 -6.28
C THR A 219 7.13 9.14 -6.34
N ALA A 220 7.09 8.54 -7.54
CA ALA A 220 6.80 7.13 -7.73
C ALA A 220 8.08 6.32 -7.93
N LYS A 221 8.12 5.10 -7.39
CA LYS A 221 9.18 4.13 -7.68
C LYS A 221 8.92 3.47 -9.03
N TYR A 222 9.97 3.26 -9.79
CA TYR A 222 9.94 2.50 -11.04
C TYR A 222 11.10 1.50 -11.03
N ALA A 223 10.85 0.26 -11.42
CA ALA A 223 11.90 -0.74 -11.55
C ALA A 223 11.81 -1.53 -12.83
N ASP A 224 12.97 -1.72 -13.47
CA ASP A 224 13.19 -2.65 -14.57
C ASP A 224 13.95 -3.85 -14.00
N VAL A 225 13.36 -5.04 -14.10
CA VAL A 225 13.88 -6.26 -13.48
C VAL A 225 13.89 -7.40 -14.49
N SER A 226 15.01 -8.10 -14.54
CA SER A 226 15.12 -9.36 -15.28
C SER A 226 14.92 -10.54 -14.35
N ILE A 227 14.07 -11.49 -14.76
CA ILE A 227 13.69 -12.67 -13.97
C ILE A 227 14.05 -13.91 -14.75
N THR A 228 14.79 -14.83 -14.13
CA THR A 228 15.03 -16.17 -14.67
C THR A 228 14.02 -17.12 -14.08
N MET A 229 13.30 -17.85 -14.92
CA MET A 229 12.31 -18.84 -14.51
C MET A 229 12.48 -20.16 -15.25
N LYS A 230 11.94 -21.24 -14.72
CA LYS A 230 11.88 -22.50 -15.45
C LYS A 230 10.93 -22.36 -16.63
N THR A 231 11.37 -22.80 -17.82
CA THR A 231 10.57 -22.75 -19.05
C THR A 231 9.22 -23.44 -18.91
N SER A 232 9.16 -24.54 -18.12
CA SER A 232 7.91 -25.25 -17.80
C SER A 232 6.88 -24.41 -17.02
N GLN A 233 7.31 -23.35 -16.34
CA GLN A 233 6.43 -22.45 -15.55
C GLN A 233 6.05 -21.18 -16.31
N LEU A 234 6.53 -20.98 -17.51
CA LEU A 234 6.37 -19.77 -18.29
C LEU A 234 4.89 -19.40 -18.52
N ASP A 235 4.10 -20.35 -19.03
CA ASP A 235 2.67 -20.14 -19.29
C ASP A 235 1.87 -19.91 -18.01
N PHE A 236 2.23 -20.59 -16.91
CA PHE A 236 1.62 -20.39 -15.60
C PHE A 236 1.90 -18.96 -15.11
N ASN A 237 3.15 -18.53 -15.13
CA ASN A 237 3.54 -17.18 -14.67
C ASN A 237 2.88 -16.09 -15.51
N ARG A 238 2.78 -16.28 -16.82
CA ARG A 238 2.06 -15.36 -17.71
C ARG A 238 0.58 -15.23 -17.32
N LYS A 239 -0.08 -16.36 -17.08
CA LYS A 239 -1.49 -16.38 -16.64
C LYS A 239 -1.66 -15.74 -15.27
N VAL A 240 -0.72 -15.95 -14.33
CA VAL A 240 -0.72 -15.32 -13.02
C VAL A 240 -0.64 -13.80 -13.17
N LEU A 241 0.34 -13.27 -13.90
CA LEU A 241 0.50 -11.84 -14.09
C LEU A 241 -0.71 -11.19 -14.79
N ALA A 242 -1.34 -11.90 -15.73
CA ALA A 242 -2.57 -11.42 -16.36
C ALA A 242 -3.79 -11.42 -15.41
N ARG A 243 -3.85 -12.38 -14.46
CA ARG A 243 -4.96 -12.55 -13.50
C ARG A 243 -4.84 -11.65 -12.27
N VAL A 244 -3.61 -11.46 -11.79
CA VAL A 244 -3.37 -10.68 -10.57
C VAL A 244 -3.92 -9.27 -10.72
N GLY A 245 -4.78 -8.88 -9.77
CA GLY A 245 -5.44 -7.57 -9.77
C GLY A 245 -4.42 -6.42 -9.71
N LYS A 246 -4.71 -5.36 -10.42
CA LYS A 246 -3.86 -4.16 -10.46
C LYS A 246 -4.43 -3.07 -9.54
N PRO A 247 -3.62 -2.38 -8.73
CA PRO A 247 -2.17 -2.58 -8.51
C PRO A 247 -1.88 -3.80 -7.63
N THR A 248 -0.67 -4.35 -7.76
CA THR A 248 -0.21 -5.55 -7.06
C THR A 248 1.13 -5.33 -6.37
N LEU A 249 1.47 -6.17 -5.41
CA LEU A 249 2.75 -6.10 -4.71
C LEU A 249 3.77 -7.01 -5.40
N PHE A 250 4.88 -6.40 -5.82
CA PHE A 250 6.06 -7.06 -6.35
C PHE A 250 7.20 -6.99 -5.34
N ILE A 251 7.88 -8.10 -5.13
CA ILE A 251 9.01 -8.22 -4.20
C ILE A 251 10.17 -8.86 -4.93
N GLY A 252 11.24 -8.10 -5.11
CA GLY A 252 12.41 -8.54 -5.85
C GLY A 252 13.16 -9.65 -5.15
N HIS A 253 13.32 -9.55 -3.83
CA HIS A 253 13.97 -10.56 -3.01
C HIS A 253 13.33 -10.65 -1.62
N GLU A 254 12.97 -11.86 -1.17
CA GLU A 254 12.20 -12.05 0.08
C GLU A 254 13.06 -11.92 1.35
N LYS A 255 14.33 -12.33 1.28
CA LYS A 255 15.18 -12.55 2.48
C LYS A 255 16.47 -11.74 2.51
N GLN A 256 16.84 -11.04 1.44
CA GLN A 256 18.11 -10.33 1.36
C GLN A 256 17.95 -8.84 1.70
N SER A 257 18.68 -8.37 2.72
CA SER A 257 18.76 -6.95 3.04
C SER A 257 19.44 -6.17 1.91
N GLY A 258 19.03 -4.92 1.70
CA GLY A 258 19.53 -4.07 0.62
C GLY A 258 18.73 -4.12 -0.68
N PHE A 259 17.78 -5.07 -0.82
CA PHE A 259 16.86 -5.18 -1.96
C PHE A 259 15.46 -4.64 -1.66
N GLU A 260 15.31 -3.87 -0.59
CA GLU A 260 14.04 -3.29 -0.16
C GLU A 260 13.48 -2.29 -1.18
N SER A 261 14.35 -1.65 -1.97
CA SER A 261 13.96 -0.78 -3.08
C SER A 261 13.20 -1.53 -4.20
N LEU A 262 13.38 -2.85 -4.32
CA LEU A 262 12.64 -3.71 -5.25
C LEU A 262 11.30 -4.20 -4.70
N THR A 263 10.87 -3.70 -3.54
CA THR A 263 9.51 -3.91 -3.05
C THR A 263 8.65 -2.76 -3.53
N ILE A 264 7.79 -3.05 -4.51
CA ILE A 264 6.99 -2.05 -5.21
C ILE A 264 5.54 -2.50 -5.25
N PHE A 265 4.65 -1.64 -4.76
CA PHE A 265 3.23 -1.78 -4.97
C PHE A 265 2.84 -0.96 -6.21
N GLY A 266 2.40 -1.64 -7.26
CA GLY A 266 2.18 -0.94 -8.53
C GLY A 266 1.64 -1.79 -9.65
N PHE A 267 1.83 -1.27 -10.85
CA PHE A 267 1.42 -1.88 -12.10
C PHE A 267 2.66 -2.41 -12.82
N HIS A 268 2.53 -3.56 -13.49
CA HIS A 268 3.49 -3.94 -14.53
C HIS A 268 3.02 -3.33 -15.85
N ASP A 269 3.92 -2.67 -16.57
CA ASP A 269 3.61 -2.08 -17.88
C ASP A 269 3.84 -3.10 -18.99
N ASP A 270 5.06 -3.61 -19.13
CA ASP A 270 5.43 -4.56 -20.17
C ASP A 270 5.88 -5.89 -19.56
N LEU A 271 5.44 -6.96 -20.18
CA LEU A 271 5.89 -8.32 -19.91
C LEU A 271 6.51 -8.88 -21.21
N GLU A 272 7.82 -8.80 -21.32
CA GLU A 272 8.55 -9.43 -22.41
C GLU A 272 9.09 -10.78 -21.95
N ILE A 273 8.63 -11.84 -22.59
CA ILE A 273 9.10 -13.21 -22.32
C ILE A 273 10.02 -13.63 -23.46
N ARG A 274 11.26 -13.94 -23.15
CA ARG A 274 12.24 -14.51 -24.07
C ARG A 274 12.57 -15.93 -23.66
N SER A 275 12.28 -16.87 -24.52
CA SER A 275 12.77 -18.23 -24.33
C SER A 275 14.24 -18.28 -24.76
N THR A 276 15.14 -18.38 -23.79
CA THR A 276 16.59 -18.43 -24.02
C THR A 276 17.14 -19.83 -24.04
N GLY A 277 16.35 -20.82 -23.58
CA GLY A 277 16.77 -22.23 -23.55
C GLY A 277 15.62 -23.18 -23.24
N ALA A 278 15.89 -24.47 -23.37
CA ALA A 278 14.90 -25.52 -23.12
C ALA A 278 14.52 -25.61 -21.62
N GLU A 279 15.44 -25.32 -20.72
CA GLU A 279 15.24 -25.48 -19.28
C GLU A 279 14.88 -24.17 -18.58
N TYR A 280 15.52 -23.05 -18.94
CA TYR A 280 15.31 -21.75 -18.35
C TYR A 280 14.95 -20.71 -19.42
N SER A 281 14.09 -19.79 -19.03
CA SER A 281 13.69 -18.66 -19.86
C SER A 281 13.86 -17.36 -19.07
N GLU A 282 14.12 -16.27 -19.77
CA GLU A 282 14.25 -14.93 -19.19
C GLU A 282 13.01 -14.10 -19.48
N THR A 283 12.62 -13.32 -18.51
CA THR A 283 11.50 -12.40 -18.60
C THR A 283 11.94 -11.03 -18.12
N LYS A 284 11.68 -9.99 -18.90
CA LYS A 284 11.83 -8.60 -18.45
C LYS A 284 10.49 -8.09 -17.97
N LEU A 285 10.51 -7.44 -16.83
CA LEU A 285 9.34 -6.87 -16.18
C LEU A 285 9.63 -5.43 -15.77
N SER A 286 8.86 -4.50 -16.30
CA SER A 286 8.87 -3.10 -15.91
C SER A 286 7.72 -2.84 -14.94
N ILE A 287 8.03 -2.35 -13.75
CA ILE A 287 7.07 -2.13 -12.66
C ILE A 287 7.02 -0.64 -12.34
N LYS A 288 5.83 -0.05 -12.41
CA LYS A 288 5.56 1.33 -12.02
C LYS A 288 4.79 1.35 -10.70
N GLY A 289 5.39 1.94 -9.67
CA GLY A 289 4.77 2.10 -8.36
C GLY A 289 3.58 3.06 -8.39
N VAL A 290 2.61 2.80 -7.54
CA VAL A 290 1.50 3.71 -7.25
C VAL A 290 1.96 4.67 -6.15
N ILE A 291 1.58 5.91 -6.32
CA ILE A 291 1.90 7.02 -5.40
C ILE A 291 0.88 7.08 -4.27
#